data_3afc637d52efddd35ed85ed08e57c0fc
#
_entry.id   3afc637d52efddd35ed85ed08e57c0fc
#
_cell.length_a   1.000
_cell.length_b   1.000
_cell.length_c   1.000
_cell.angle_alpha   90.00
_cell.angle_beta   90.00
_cell.angle_gamma   90.00
#
_symmetry.space_group_name_H-M   'P 1'
#
loop_
_entity.id
_entity.type
_entity.pdbx_description
1 polymer ?
#
loop_
_entity_poly.entity_id
_entity_poly.type
_entity_poly.pdbx_seq_one_letter_code
_entity_poly.pdbx_strand_id
1 'polypeptide(L)'
;MDIKDKYTQGHSERVGRYSEIIARELGWGEDEVEGIQIAGYLHDVGKLVVDRNIINAPYRIDAKQSSELNRHPAAGYEILAPINHPYADIPLMAKYHHERLDGRGYPDGLVDEQIPMGAKIVSLADSFDAMTTDRPYRRRRSFEDVVRDLRKNTGTQFDVKVVRAFARAILKEVTGESKERRVTKMLGKGYLEDAQVPTLLSDLIADLEEQRTPVGVAS
;
A
#
# COMPACT_ATOMS: atom_id res chain seq x y z
N MET A 1 17.77 0.00 -1.77
CA MET A 1 17.11 -0.53 -0.56
C MET A 1 16.97 -2.02 -0.60
N ASP A 2 16.52 -2.57 -1.67
CA ASP A 2 16.37 -4.01 -1.91
C ASP A 2 17.68 -4.83 -1.71
N ILE A 3 18.86 -4.18 -1.70
CA ILE A 3 20.15 -4.83 -1.45
C ILE A 3 20.33 -5.27 0.01
N LYS A 4 19.70 -4.57 0.97
CA LYS A 4 19.78 -4.89 2.40
C LYS A 4 18.77 -5.97 2.79
N ASP A 5 17.63 -5.98 2.17
CA ASP A 5 16.54 -6.92 2.33
C ASP A 5 16.50 -7.86 1.10
N LYS A 6 16.98 -9.09 1.29
CA LYS A 6 17.10 -10.10 0.23
C LYS A 6 15.75 -10.51 -0.37
N TYR A 7 14.66 -10.18 0.30
CA TYR A 7 13.33 -10.67 -0.02
C TYR A 7 12.44 -9.61 -0.68
N THR A 8 12.95 -8.38 -0.81
CA THR A 8 12.21 -7.25 -1.37
C THR A 8 12.70 -6.79 -2.74
N GLN A 9 13.37 -7.68 -3.51
CA GLN A 9 13.81 -7.31 -4.85
C GLN A 9 12.63 -6.79 -5.69
N GLY A 10 12.72 -5.54 -6.13
CA GLY A 10 11.70 -4.84 -6.87
C GLY A 10 10.45 -4.42 -6.07
N HIS A 11 10.40 -4.69 -4.76
CA HIS A 11 9.29 -4.31 -3.89
C HIS A 11 9.07 -2.79 -3.90
N SER A 12 10.09 -2.03 -3.56
CA SER A 12 9.99 -0.56 -3.52
C SER A 12 9.54 0.01 -4.87
N GLU A 13 10.02 -0.55 -5.98
CA GLU A 13 9.58 -0.14 -7.32
C GLU A 13 8.09 -0.42 -7.53
N ARG A 14 7.62 -1.62 -7.17
CA ARG A 14 6.20 -1.97 -7.32
C ARG A 14 5.31 -1.12 -6.42
N VAL A 15 5.71 -0.89 -5.15
CA VAL A 15 4.97 0.00 -4.23
C VAL A 15 4.86 1.41 -4.81
N GLY A 16 5.94 1.99 -5.34
CA GLY A 16 5.90 3.29 -5.99
C GLY A 16 4.95 3.31 -7.19
N ARG A 17 4.99 2.27 -8.04
CA ARG A 17 4.10 2.17 -9.20
C ARG A 17 2.63 1.96 -8.82
N TYR A 18 2.33 1.15 -7.80
CA TYR A 18 0.95 1.01 -7.30
C TYR A 18 0.45 2.33 -6.72
N SER A 19 1.29 3.04 -5.96
CA SER A 19 0.95 4.36 -5.41
C SER A 19 0.64 5.38 -6.51
N GLU A 20 1.45 5.42 -7.58
CA GLU A 20 1.20 6.23 -8.77
C GLU A 20 -0.16 5.91 -9.40
N ILE A 21 -0.46 4.62 -9.62
CA ILE A 21 -1.72 4.19 -10.24
C ILE A 21 -2.93 4.61 -9.39
N ILE A 22 -2.84 4.46 -8.08
CA ILE A 22 -3.91 4.85 -7.16
C ILE A 22 -4.11 6.37 -7.20
N ALA A 23 -3.04 7.17 -7.15
CA ALA A 23 -3.10 8.62 -7.17
C ALA A 23 -3.71 9.16 -8.47
N ARG A 24 -3.34 8.60 -9.63
CA ARG A 24 -3.95 8.92 -10.92
C ARG A 24 -5.44 8.63 -10.94
N GLU A 25 -5.87 7.48 -10.43
CA GLU A 25 -7.30 7.13 -10.37
C GLU A 25 -8.07 8.00 -9.36
N LEU A 26 -7.40 8.56 -8.35
CA LEU A 26 -7.94 9.58 -7.45
C LEU A 26 -8.01 10.98 -8.07
N GLY A 27 -7.42 11.19 -9.25
CA GLY A 27 -7.41 12.47 -9.96
C GLY A 27 -6.35 13.45 -9.47
N TRP A 28 -5.24 12.97 -8.89
CA TRP A 28 -4.13 13.83 -8.47
C TRP A 28 -3.41 14.44 -9.68
N GLY A 29 -2.83 15.62 -9.51
CA GLY A 29 -2.00 16.28 -10.52
C GLY A 29 -0.67 15.56 -10.75
N GLU A 30 -0.02 15.79 -11.90
CA GLU A 30 1.21 15.07 -12.28
C GLU A 30 2.33 15.24 -11.24
N ASP A 31 2.50 16.43 -10.65
CA ASP A 31 3.51 16.68 -9.62
C ASP A 31 3.25 15.87 -8.35
N GLU A 32 1.98 15.75 -7.92
CA GLU A 32 1.58 14.95 -6.77
C GLU A 32 1.76 13.46 -7.05
N VAL A 33 1.46 13.03 -8.28
CA VAL A 33 1.64 11.65 -8.74
C VAL A 33 3.12 11.28 -8.76
N GLU A 34 4.01 12.16 -9.23
CA GLU A 34 5.45 11.91 -9.15
C GLU A 34 5.93 11.85 -7.70
N GLY A 35 5.46 12.77 -6.85
CA GLY A 35 5.79 12.80 -5.43
C GLY A 35 5.40 11.52 -4.70
N ILE A 36 4.19 11.00 -4.91
CA ILE A 36 3.74 9.75 -4.28
C ILE A 36 4.48 8.51 -4.80
N GLN A 37 4.84 8.51 -6.08
CA GLN A 37 5.65 7.43 -6.63
C GLN A 37 7.02 7.36 -5.96
N ILE A 38 7.68 8.51 -5.78
CA ILE A 38 8.96 8.62 -5.08
C ILE A 38 8.80 8.23 -3.61
N ALA A 39 7.72 8.65 -2.95
CA ALA A 39 7.42 8.23 -1.59
C ALA A 39 7.31 6.70 -1.46
N GLY A 40 6.64 6.04 -2.40
CA GLY A 40 6.58 4.59 -2.47
C GLY A 40 7.95 3.93 -2.67
N TYR A 41 8.86 4.54 -3.45
CA TYR A 41 10.24 4.04 -3.56
C TYR A 41 11.02 4.16 -2.27
N LEU A 42 10.75 5.17 -1.46
CA LEU A 42 11.51 5.56 -0.28
C LEU A 42 10.85 5.17 1.06
N HIS A 43 9.61 4.62 1.05
CA HIS A 43 8.83 4.38 2.26
C HIS A 43 9.59 3.59 3.33
N ASP A 44 10.39 2.66 2.91
CA ASP A 44 11.16 1.73 3.74
C ASP A 44 12.62 2.20 4.00
N VAL A 45 13.01 3.44 3.62
CA VAL A 45 14.41 3.91 3.74
C VAL A 45 14.97 3.77 5.14
N GLY A 46 14.13 3.91 6.17
CA GLY A 46 14.53 3.76 7.56
C GLY A 46 14.99 2.35 7.95
N LYS A 47 14.74 1.31 7.15
CA LYS A 47 15.32 -0.02 7.35
C LYS A 47 16.86 -0.01 7.27
N LEU A 48 17.46 1.08 6.79
CA LEU A 48 18.92 1.25 6.81
C LEU A 48 19.51 1.23 8.22
N VAL A 49 18.78 1.66 9.23
CA VAL A 49 19.22 1.68 10.62
C VAL A 49 18.85 0.44 11.43
N VAL A 50 18.04 -0.46 10.86
CA VAL A 50 17.63 -1.72 11.51
C VAL A 50 18.68 -2.80 11.29
N ASP A 51 18.88 -3.69 12.29
CA ASP A 51 19.81 -4.80 12.17
C ASP A 51 19.42 -5.72 10.98
N ARG A 52 20.42 -6.03 10.17
CA ARG A 52 20.27 -6.89 8.98
C ARG A 52 19.77 -8.30 9.32
N ASN A 53 20.12 -8.80 10.49
CA ASN A 53 19.67 -10.11 10.95
C ASN A 53 18.18 -10.13 11.28
N ILE A 54 17.61 -9.00 11.72
CA ILE A 54 16.18 -8.85 11.96
C ILE A 54 15.43 -8.78 10.63
N ILE A 55 15.91 -7.94 9.69
CA ILE A 55 15.27 -7.76 8.39
C ILE A 55 15.25 -9.09 7.60
N ASN A 56 16.33 -9.87 7.66
CA ASN A 56 16.49 -11.09 6.90
C ASN A 56 16.27 -12.37 7.73
N ALA A 57 15.57 -12.26 8.87
CA ALA A 57 15.28 -13.41 9.73
C ALA A 57 14.48 -14.48 8.95
N PRO A 58 14.98 -15.73 8.84
CA PRO A 58 14.25 -16.82 8.18
C PRO A 58 13.19 -17.46 9.09
N TYR A 59 12.93 -16.85 10.24
CA TYR A 59 12.01 -17.29 11.28
C TYR A 59 11.10 -16.11 11.69
N ARG A 60 10.05 -16.42 12.45
CA ARG A 60 9.18 -15.42 13.04
C ARG A 60 9.95 -14.65 14.13
N ILE A 61 10.15 -13.35 13.93
CA ILE A 61 10.82 -12.46 14.88
C ILE A 61 10.03 -12.33 16.18
N ASP A 62 10.73 -12.18 17.30
CA ASP A 62 10.15 -11.96 18.61
C ASP A 62 9.64 -10.51 18.82
N ALA A 63 9.02 -10.25 19.98
CA ALA A 63 8.45 -8.93 20.28
C ALA A 63 9.52 -7.81 20.32
N LYS A 64 10.74 -8.10 20.80
CA LYS A 64 11.85 -7.13 20.86
C LYS A 64 12.33 -6.80 19.46
N GLN A 65 12.56 -7.81 18.63
CA GLN A 65 12.97 -7.64 17.24
C GLN A 65 11.89 -6.92 16.42
N SER A 66 10.61 -7.24 16.69
CA SER A 66 9.48 -6.54 16.06
C SER A 66 9.44 -5.07 16.45
N SER A 67 9.67 -4.75 17.73
CA SER A 67 9.75 -3.36 18.19
C SER A 67 10.90 -2.61 17.53
N GLU A 68 12.06 -3.24 17.34
CA GLU A 68 13.18 -2.64 16.62
C GLU A 68 12.85 -2.41 15.14
N LEU A 69 12.25 -3.39 14.47
CA LEU A 69 11.81 -3.26 13.07
C LEU A 69 10.79 -2.12 12.92
N ASN A 70 9.84 -1.99 13.85
CA ASN A 70 8.80 -0.97 13.81
C ASN A 70 9.32 0.47 14.00
N ARG A 71 10.62 0.66 14.24
CA ARG A 71 11.24 1.99 14.28
C ARG A 71 11.58 2.53 12.90
N HIS A 72 11.57 1.68 11.84
CA HIS A 72 11.98 2.14 10.51
C HIS A 72 11.14 3.29 9.94
N PRO A 73 9.81 3.44 10.20
CA PRO A 73 9.08 4.57 9.65
C PRO A 73 9.55 5.91 10.25
N ALA A 74 9.73 5.96 11.58
CA ALA A 74 10.27 7.14 12.24
C ALA A 74 11.71 7.45 11.78
N ALA A 75 12.56 6.42 11.68
CA ALA A 75 13.91 6.58 11.15
C ALA A 75 13.92 7.02 9.68
N GLY A 76 12.97 6.55 8.87
CA GLY A 76 12.78 7.01 7.49
C GLY A 76 12.47 8.50 7.42
N TYR A 77 11.60 8.98 8.29
CA TYR A 77 11.32 10.41 8.41
C TYR A 77 12.60 11.21 8.74
N GLU A 78 13.38 10.80 9.76
CA GLU A 78 14.61 11.46 10.15
C GLU A 78 15.67 11.52 9.02
N ILE A 79 15.71 10.49 8.18
CA ILE A 79 16.61 10.44 7.01
C ILE A 79 16.12 11.39 5.92
N LEU A 80 14.82 11.46 5.66
CA LEU A 80 14.25 12.19 4.53
C LEU A 80 13.95 13.66 4.83
N ALA A 81 13.58 14.01 6.06
CA ALA A 81 13.17 15.37 6.44
C ALA A 81 14.25 16.45 6.19
N PRO A 82 15.56 16.19 6.38
CA PRO A 82 16.60 17.18 6.08
C PRO A 82 16.85 17.41 4.59
N ILE A 83 16.31 16.53 3.72
CA ILE A 83 16.52 16.61 2.27
C ILE A 83 15.56 17.64 1.70
N ASN A 84 16.10 18.68 1.07
CA ASN A 84 15.30 19.66 0.34
C ASN A 84 14.73 19.04 -0.94
N HIS A 85 13.61 18.33 -0.82
CA HIS A 85 12.94 17.65 -1.91
C HIS A 85 11.80 18.54 -2.46
N PRO A 86 11.55 18.57 -3.78
CA PRO A 86 10.46 19.35 -4.36
C PRO A 86 9.06 18.92 -3.84
N TYR A 87 8.93 17.67 -3.35
CA TYR A 87 7.69 17.14 -2.79
C TYR A 87 7.81 17.04 -1.27
N ALA A 88 7.28 18.05 -0.57
CA ALA A 88 7.50 18.25 0.87
C ALA A 88 6.97 17.11 1.75
N ASP A 89 5.94 16.37 1.30
CA ASP A 89 5.24 15.38 2.12
C ASP A 89 5.86 13.97 2.10
N ILE A 90 6.89 13.73 1.28
CA ILE A 90 7.55 12.41 1.20
C ILE A 90 7.99 11.89 2.56
N PRO A 91 8.63 12.68 3.46
CA PRO A 91 9.03 12.21 4.78
C PRO A 91 7.84 11.75 5.63
N LEU A 92 6.70 12.47 5.57
CA LEU A 92 5.48 12.10 6.30
C LEU A 92 4.85 10.82 5.74
N MET A 93 4.88 10.61 4.43
CA MET A 93 4.41 9.37 3.82
C MET A 93 5.24 8.18 4.28
N ALA A 94 6.58 8.33 4.34
CA ALA A 94 7.48 7.30 4.87
C ALA A 94 7.27 7.08 6.38
N LYS A 95 6.94 8.11 7.16
CA LYS A 95 6.67 7.98 8.59
C LYS A 95 5.38 7.22 8.88
N TYR A 96 4.32 7.48 8.09
CA TYR A 96 2.96 7.08 8.45
C TYR A 96 2.37 5.94 7.61
N HIS A 97 3.16 5.30 6.73
CA HIS A 97 2.64 4.21 5.90
C HIS A 97 2.22 2.95 6.66
N HIS A 98 2.59 2.83 7.93
CA HIS A 98 2.12 1.76 8.83
C HIS A 98 1.07 2.22 9.84
N GLU A 99 0.58 3.46 9.73
CA GLU A 99 -0.60 3.87 10.49
C GLU A 99 -1.86 3.21 9.94
N ARG A 100 -2.85 3.10 10.80
CA ARG A 100 -4.14 2.47 10.51
C ARG A 100 -5.25 3.42 10.91
N LEU A 101 -6.35 3.42 10.15
CA LEU A 101 -7.49 4.29 10.45
C LEU A 101 -8.07 4.07 11.85
N ASP A 102 -7.95 2.85 12.39
CA ASP A 102 -8.42 2.45 13.71
C ASP A 102 -7.48 2.83 14.87
N GLY A 103 -6.38 3.55 14.60
CA GLY A 103 -5.39 3.98 15.60
C GLY A 103 -4.49 2.87 16.15
N ARG A 104 -4.56 1.67 15.57
CA ARG A 104 -3.73 0.50 15.96
C ARG A 104 -2.46 0.38 15.15
N GLY A 105 -2.13 1.42 14.39
CA GLY A 105 -0.91 1.51 13.62
C GLY A 105 0.28 2.00 14.42
N TYR A 106 1.35 2.31 13.75
CA TYR A 106 2.58 2.87 14.31
C TYR A 106 3.24 3.81 13.29
N PRO A 107 4.11 4.75 13.69
CA PRO A 107 4.74 4.90 15.03
C PRO A 107 3.90 5.69 16.05
N ASP A 108 2.97 6.54 15.63
CA ASP A 108 2.32 7.53 16.50
C ASP A 108 0.88 7.12 16.89
N GLY A 109 0.30 6.06 16.27
CA GLY A 109 -1.05 5.59 16.55
C GLY A 109 -2.12 6.57 16.05
N LEU A 110 -1.88 7.21 14.91
CA LEU A 110 -2.81 8.17 14.31
C LEU A 110 -4.10 7.51 13.88
N VAL A 111 -5.21 8.26 13.96
CA VAL A 111 -6.52 7.81 13.47
C VAL A 111 -6.87 8.55 12.17
N ASP A 112 -7.66 7.93 11.33
CA ASP A 112 -8.14 8.32 10.02
C ASP A 112 -7.74 9.73 9.54
N GLU A 113 -8.41 10.79 9.99
CA GLU A 113 -8.21 12.17 9.52
C GLU A 113 -6.80 12.72 9.79
N GLN A 114 -6.10 12.14 10.75
CA GLN A 114 -4.74 12.53 11.12
C GLN A 114 -3.69 11.95 10.17
N ILE A 115 -4.05 10.88 9.44
CA ILE A 115 -3.13 10.20 8.52
C ILE A 115 -3.16 10.90 7.17
N PRO A 116 -2.02 11.41 6.65
CA PRO A 116 -1.95 12.00 5.32
C PRO A 116 -2.44 11.04 4.24
N MET A 117 -3.18 11.54 3.24
CA MET A 117 -3.73 10.71 2.17
C MET A 117 -2.62 9.94 1.42
N GLY A 118 -1.47 10.54 1.20
CA GLY A 118 -0.33 9.87 0.59
C GLY A 118 0.16 8.68 1.40
N ALA A 119 0.19 8.77 2.74
CA ALA A 119 0.54 7.65 3.60
C ALA A 119 -0.49 6.51 3.51
N LYS A 120 -1.79 6.82 3.41
CA LYS A 120 -2.87 5.84 3.19
C LYS A 120 -2.69 5.11 1.84
N ILE A 121 -2.27 5.82 0.80
CA ILE A 121 -1.99 5.24 -0.52
C ILE A 121 -0.80 4.28 -0.44
N VAL A 122 0.33 4.72 0.13
CA VAL A 122 1.53 3.88 0.28
C VAL A 122 1.24 2.65 1.14
N SER A 123 0.47 2.80 2.23
CA SER A 123 0.04 1.69 3.10
C SER A 123 -0.72 0.60 2.35
N LEU A 124 -1.68 0.99 1.47
CA LEU A 124 -2.39 0.02 0.64
C LEU A 124 -1.45 -0.64 -0.37
N ALA A 125 -0.61 0.16 -1.05
CA ALA A 125 0.33 -0.32 -2.07
C ALA A 125 1.33 -1.33 -1.50
N ASP A 126 1.92 -1.04 -0.32
CA ASP A 126 2.82 -1.95 0.40
C ASP A 126 2.11 -3.25 0.80
N SER A 127 0.93 -3.14 1.42
CA SER A 127 0.15 -4.30 1.83
C SER A 127 -0.26 -5.17 0.64
N PHE A 128 -0.64 -4.56 -0.48
CA PHE A 128 -0.99 -5.27 -1.71
C PHE A 128 0.22 -6.01 -2.28
N ASP A 129 1.38 -5.36 -2.39
CA ASP A 129 2.61 -6.03 -2.83
C ASP A 129 2.98 -7.20 -1.92
N ALA A 130 2.88 -6.99 -0.60
CA ALA A 130 3.14 -8.04 0.36
C ALA A 130 2.20 -9.25 0.22
N MET A 131 0.95 -9.06 -0.20
CA MET A 131 -0.02 -10.15 -0.41
C MET A 131 0.19 -10.87 -1.74
N THR A 132 0.63 -10.16 -2.76
CA THR A 132 0.69 -10.63 -4.15
C THR A 132 2.06 -11.11 -4.61
N THR A 133 3.08 -11.02 -3.74
CA THR A 133 4.46 -11.46 -4.01
C THR A 133 4.81 -12.68 -3.17
N ASP A 134 5.56 -13.63 -3.76
CA ASP A 134 6.14 -14.76 -3.05
C ASP A 134 7.19 -14.27 -2.04
N ARG A 135 7.12 -14.78 -0.81
CA ARG A 135 8.11 -14.56 0.24
C ARG A 135 8.71 -15.90 0.68
N PRO A 136 9.90 -15.96 1.27
CA PRO A 136 10.58 -17.23 1.59
C PRO A 136 9.76 -18.21 2.39
N TYR A 137 8.86 -17.71 3.24
CA TYR A 137 8.03 -18.51 4.13
C TYR A 137 6.55 -18.54 3.73
N ARG A 138 6.17 -17.87 2.61
CA ARG A 138 4.78 -17.79 2.17
C ARG A 138 4.67 -17.53 0.69
N ARG A 139 3.93 -18.37 -0.02
CA ARG A 139 3.51 -18.11 -1.40
C ARG A 139 2.56 -16.91 -1.44
N ARG A 140 2.54 -16.20 -2.56
CA ARG A 140 1.54 -15.17 -2.84
C ARG A 140 0.13 -15.72 -2.64
N ARG A 141 -0.78 -14.88 -2.17
CA ARG A 141 -2.19 -15.26 -2.00
C ARG A 141 -2.88 -15.34 -3.36
N SER A 142 -4.00 -16.08 -3.44
CA SER A 142 -4.90 -15.96 -4.58
C SER A 142 -5.48 -14.55 -4.65
N PHE A 143 -5.89 -14.11 -5.85
CA PHE A 143 -6.48 -12.77 -5.99
C PHE A 143 -7.81 -12.66 -5.21
N GLU A 144 -8.58 -13.73 -5.16
CA GLU A 144 -9.80 -13.82 -4.33
C GLU A 144 -9.50 -13.56 -2.84
N ASP A 145 -8.44 -14.18 -2.28
CA ASP A 145 -8.04 -13.95 -0.90
C ASP A 145 -7.57 -12.52 -0.66
N VAL A 146 -6.92 -11.89 -1.66
CA VAL A 146 -6.53 -10.48 -1.59
C VAL A 146 -7.76 -9.58 -1.55
N VAL A 147 -8.73 -9.79 -2.43
CA VAL A 147 -9.99 -9.02 -2.45
C VAL A 147 -10.76 -9.18 -1.14
N ARG A 148 -10.81 -10.40 -0.61
CA ARG A 148 -11.45 -10.69 0.69
C ARG A 148 -10.75 -9.95 1.85
N ASP A 149 -9.44 -9.90 1.84
CA ASP A 149 -8.65 -9.18 2.86
C ASP A 149 -8.86 -7.66 2.75
N LEU A 150 -8.84 -7.10 1.56
CA LEU A 150 -9.13 -5.69 1.32
C LEU A 150 -10.55 -5.33 1.81
N ARG A 151 -11.58 -6.11 1.42
CA ARG A 151 -12.95 -5.90 1.87
C ARG A 151 -13.07 -5.89 3.39
N LYS A 152 -12.42 -6.85 4.07
CA LYS A 152 -12.44 -6.98 5.53
C LYS A 152 -11.78 -5.82 6.26
N ASN A 153 -10.68 -5.29 5.72
CA ASN A 153 -9.84 -4.31 6.40
C ASN A 153 -10.09 -2.86 5.94
N THR A 154 -10.97 -2.65 4.95
CA THR A 154 -11.39 -1.32 4.55
C THR A 154 -12.23 -0.68 5.67
N GLY A 155 -11.95 0.60 5.95
CA GLY A 155 -12.56 1.35 7.06
C GLY A 155 -11.86 1.16 8.41
N THR A 156 -10.93 0.20 8.53
CA THR A 156 -10.13 -0.02 9.75
C THR A 156 -8.64 0.12 9.52
N GLN A 157 -8.11 -0.55 8.53
CA GLN A 157 -6.71 -0.41 8.10
C GLN A 157 -6.59 0.49 6.89
N PHE A 158 -7.43 0.27 5.88
CA PHE A 158 -7.35 0.92 4.58
C PHE A 158 -8.48 1.93 4.37
N ASP A 159 -8.14 3.05 3.75
CA ASP A 159 -9.12 4.08 3.38
C ASP A 159 -10.02 3.59 2.24
N VAL A 160 -11.32 3.82 2.38
CA VAL A 160 -12.36 3.40 1.42
C VAL A 160 -12.10 3.99 0.03
N LYS A 161 -11.70 5.28 -0.05
CA LYS A 161 -11.45 5.95 -1.33
C LYS A 161 -10.24 5.34 -2.03
N VAL A 162 -9.20 5.02 -1.26
CA VAL A 162 -7.94 4.45 -1.77
C VAL A 162 -8.16 3.04 -2.30
N VAL A 163 -8.85 2.17 -1.52
CA VAL A 163 -9.16 0.80 -1.96
C VAL A 163 -10.03 0.81 -3.21
N ARG A 164 -11.07 1.67 -3.24
CA ARG A 164 -11.97 1.78 -4.39
C ARG A 164 -11.25 2.28 -5.64
N ALA A 165 -10.38 3.29 -5.53
CA ALA A 165 -9.58 3.78 -6.65
C ALA A 165 -8.68 2.67 -7.20
N PHE A 166 -8.01 1.93 -6.34
CA PHE A 166 -7.14 0.84 -6.79
C PHE A 166 -7.94 -0.29 -7.46
N ALA A 167 -9.06 -0.70 -6.88
CA ALA A 167 -9.95 -1.71 -7.48
C ALA A 167 -10.46 -1.27 -8.86
N ARG A 168 -10.84 0.01 -9.04
CA ARG A 168 -11.25 0.56 -10.34
C ARG A 168 -10.11 0.54 -11.36
N ALA A 169 -8.90 0.93 -10.96
CA ALA A 169 -7.75 0.90 -11.85
C ALA A 169 -7.46 -0.52 -12.35
N ILE A 170 -7.50 -1.53 -11.47
CA ILE A 170 -7.32 -2.93 -11.86
C ILE A 170 -8.47 -3.40 -12.76
N LEU A 171 -9.72 -3.06 -12.44
CA LEU A 171 -10.89 -3.43 -13.24
C LEU A 171 -10.76 -2.91 -14.68
N LYS A 172 -10.38 -1.64 -14.86
CA LYS A 172 -10.14 -1.04 -16.18
C LYS A 172 -9.08 -1.79 -17.00
N GLU A 173 -8.04 -2.31 -16.34
CA GLU A 173 -7.00 -3.10 -17.00
C GLU A 173 -7.52 -4.48 -17.46
N VAL A 174 -8.27 -5.18 -16.60
CA VAL A 174 -8.74 -6.54 -16.90
C VAL A 174 -9.94 -6.57 -17.86
N THR A 175 -10.74 -5.49 -17.89
CA THR A 175 -11.85 -5.33 -18.87
C THR A 175 -11.39 -4.77 -20.21
N GLY A 176 -10.14 -4.30 -20.31
CA GLY A 176 -9.59 -3.72 -21.53
C GLY A 176 -9.96 -2.25 -21.78
N GLU A 177 -10.57 -1.58 -20.79
CA GLU A 177 -10.85 -0.13 -20.84
C GLU A 177 -9.55 0.67 -20.77
N SER A 178 -8.55 0.20 -20.00
CA SER A 178 -7.20 0.75 -19.99
C SER A 178 -6.31 0.00 -20.99
N LYS A 179 -5.63 0.77 -21.87
CA LYS A 179 -4.59 0.21 -22.76
C LYS A 179 -3.30 -0.14 -21.99
N GLU A 180 -3.07 0.50 -20.85
CA GLU A 180 -1.90 0.29 -20.02
C GLU A 180 -2.18 -0.81 -19.00
N ARG A 181 -1.58 -1.98 -19.19
CA ARG A 181 -1.70 -3.12 -18.29
C ARG A 181 -0.58 -3.11 -17.25
N ARG A 182 -0.49 -2.04 -16.45
CA ARG A 182 0.61 -1.83 -15.49
C ARG A 182 0.56 -2.83 -14.34
N VAL A 183 -0.58 -2.94 -13.67
CA VAL A 183 -0.77 -3.87 -12.54
C VAL A 183 -0.64 -5.32 -13.04
N THR A 184 -1.30 -5.65 -14.14
CA THR A 184 -1.25 -6.98 -14.76
C THR A 184 0.19 -7.41 -15.08
N LYS A 185 1.02 -6.51 -15.60
CA LYS A 185 2.44 -6.78 -15.89
C LYS A 185 3.25 -7.02 -14.62
N MET A 186 3.02 -6.24 -13.55
CA MET A 186 3.75 -6.39 -12.29
C MET A 186 3.40 -7.70 -11.58
N LEU A 187 2.15 -8.13 -11.64
CA LEU A 187 1.67 -9.38 -11.02
C LEU A 187 2.06 -10.64 -11.81
N GLY A 188 2.45 -10.46 -13.08
CA GLY A 188 2.83 -11.55 -13.97
C GLY A 188 1.64 -12.26 -14.60
N LYS A 189 1.97 -13.01 -15.66
CA LYS A 189 0.98 -13.75 -16.47
C LYS A 189 0.18 -14.73 -15.62
N GLY A 190 -1.13 -14.78 -15.86
CA GLY A 190 -2.04 -15.73 -15.23
C GLY A 190 -2.64 -15.29 -13.89
N TYR A 191 -2.10 -14.27 -13.21
CA TYR A 191 -2.57 -13.92 -11.87
C TYR A 191 -3.94 -13.21 -11.86
N LEU A 192 -4.21 -12.39 -12.88
CA LEU A 192 -5.49 -11.69 -13.07
C LEU A 192 -6.29 -12.23 -14.26
N GLU A 193 -5.91 -13.39 -14.79
CA GLU A 193 -6.56 -13.98 -15.97
C GLU A 193 -7.78 -14.85 -15.63
N ASP A 194 -8.08 -15.06 -14.33
CA ASP A 194 -9.28 -15.77 -13.90
C ASP A 194 -10.54 -14.97 -14.31
N ALA A 195 -11.50 -15.66 -14.95
CA ALA A 195 -12.74 -15.06 -15.41
C ALA A 195 -13.60 -14.42 -14.29
N GLN A 196 -13.34 -14.77 -13.04
CA GLN A 196 -14.04 -14.20 -11.88
C GLN A 196 -13.45 -12.86 -11.42
N VAL A 197 -12.23 -12.50 -11.83
CA VAL A 197 -11.55 -11.28 -11.36
C VAL A 197 -12.36 -10.01 -11.60
N PRO A 198 -12.95 -9.78 -12.80
CA PRO A 198 -13.80 -8.60 -13.02
C PRO A 198 -15.01 -8.54 -12.07
N THR A 199 -15.66 -9.68 -11.84
CA THR A 199 -16.81 -9.77 -10.91
C THR A 199 -16.39 -9.46 -9.49
N LEU A 200 -15.30 -10.07 -8.99
CA LEU A 200 -14.80 -9.83 -7.64
C LEU A 200 -14.47 -8.34 -7.40
N LEU A 201 -13.91 -7.67 -8.40
CA LEU A 201 -13.59 -6.23 -8.32
C LEU A 201 -14.84 -5.38 -8.37
N SER A 202 -15.80 -5.70 -9.24
CA SER A 202 -17.08 -4.98 -9.35
C SER A 202 -17.87 -5.08 -8.06
N ASP A 203 -17.95 -6.26 -7.46
CA ASP A 203 -18.63 -6.49 -6.19
C ASP A 203 -17.95 -5.72 -5.04
N LEU A 204 -16.60 -5.72 -5.01
CA LEU A 204 -15.85 -4.93 -4.02
C LEU A 204 -16.18 -3.43 -4.17
N ILE A 205 -16.17 -2.90 -5.38
CA ILE A 205 -16.45 -1.49 -5.66
C ILE A 205 -17.88 -1.15 -5.22
N ALA A 206 -18.87 -1.98 -5.56
CA ALA A 206 -20.27 -1.78 -5.17
C ALA A 206 -20.45 -1.74 -3.65
N ASP A 207 -19.87 -2.70 -2.92
CA ASP A 207 -19.90 -2.73 -1.45
C ASP A 207 -19.32 -1.45 -0.83
N LEU A 208 -18.24 -0.92 -1.41
CA LEU A 208 -17.59 0.29 -0.93
C LEU A 208 -18.35 1.58 -1.29
N GLU A 209 -19.24 1.55 -2.26
CA GLU A 209 -20.13 2.65 -2.61
C GLU A 209 -21.33 2.71 -1.67
N GLU A 210 -21.91 1.57 -1.32
CA GLU A 210 -23.03 1.47 -0.38
C GLU A 210 -22.66 1.95 1.02
N GLN A 211 -21.44 1.69 1.49
CA GLN A 211 -20.94 2.17 2.80
C GLN A 211 -20.89 3.70 2.91
N ARG A 212 -21.04 4.44 1.82
CA ARG A 212 -21.03 5.92 1.79
C ARG A 212 -22.39 6.56 1.97
N THR A 213 -23.49 5.81 1.85
CA THR A 213 -24.83 6.38 2.04
C THR A 213 -25.05 6.51 3.55
N PRO A 214 -25.03 7.71 4.15
CA PRO A 214 -25.45 7.85 5.53
C PRO A 214 -26.90 7.38 5.57
N VAL A 215 -27.17 6.41 6.45
CA VAL A 215 -28.56 6.05 6.80
C VAL A 215 -29.23 7.36 7.16
N GLY A 216 -30.16 7.80 6.32
CA GLY A 216 -30.88 9.05 6.50
C GLY A 216 -31.42 9.12 7.91
N VAL A 217 -31.06 10.20 8.62
CA VAL A 217 -31.72 10.59 9.85
C VAL A 217 -33.19 10.78 9.46
N ALA A 218 -34.00 9.76 9.72
CA ALA A 218 -35.44 9.89 9.67
C ALA A 218 -35.83 10.92 10.74
N SER A 219 -36.27 12.06 10.26
CA SER A 219 -36.87 13.14 11.04
C SER A 219 -38.16 12.72 11.71
#